data_967984c2676a63b061bb27537ed5ed92
#
_entry.id   967984c2676a63b061bb27537ed5ed92
#
_cell.length_a   1.000
_cell.length_b   1.000
_cell.length_c   1.000
_cell.angle_alpha   90.00
_cell.angle_beta   90.00
_cell.angle_gamma   90.00
#
_symmetry.space_group_name_H-M   'P 1'
#
loop_
_entity.id
_entity.type
_entity.pdbx_description
1 polymer ?
#
loop_
_entity_poly.entity_id
_entity_poly.type
_entity_poly.pdbx_seq_one_letter_code
_entity_poly.pdbx_strand_id
1 'polypeptide(L)'
;MGNRLENKVALITGGAAGFGKGTAAVLAREGATVYISDINKEGGEKVAEELGIKFFEHDVTDPDRWQEIIEEIKAEQKQLNVLVNNAGIGYMGDVEGTTNEAWDMVHKVDLDSVFYGCKYALPLMRDSGNGSIIIFHPFQVL
;
A
#
# COMPACT_ATOMS: atom_id res chain seq x y z
N MET A 1 -23.99 0.57 5.34
CA MET A 1 -23.15 0.84 4.15
C MET A 1 -22.96 2.33 4.04
N GLY A 2 -21.74 2.77 4.19
CA GLY A 2 -21.44 4.18 4.08
C GLY A 2 -21.12 4.58 2.65
N ASN A 3 -21.10 5.87 2.41
CA ASN A 3 -20.65 6.47 1.15
C ASN A 3 -19.71 7.65 1.40
N ARG A 4 -19.04 7.62 2.54
CA ARG A 4 -18.10 8.70 2.94
C ARG A 4 -16.93 8.87 1.97
N LEU A 5 -16.59 7.82 1.23
CA LEU A 5 -15.47 7.78 0.29
C LEU A 5 -15.94 7.61 -1.16
N GLU A 6 -17.19 7.92 -1.42
CA GLU A 6 -17.71 7.94 -2.80
C GLU A 6 -16.87 8.86 -3.68
N ASN A 7 -16.52 8.39 -4.87
CA ASN A 7 -15.64 9.09 -5.82
C ASN A 7 -14.18 9.26 -5.36
N LYS A 8 -13.75 8.53 -4.32
CA LYS A 8 -12.36 8.48 -3.90
C LYS A 8 -11.68 7.23 -4.44
N VAL A 9 -10.41 7.38 -4.79
CA VAL A 9 -9.55 6.28 -5.25
C VAL A 9 -8.46 6.07 -4.20
N ALA A 10 -8.28 4.83 -3.77
CA ALA A 10 -7.32 4.46 -2.74
C ALA A 10 -6.38 3.36 -3.22
N LEU A 11 -5.11 3.45 -2.84
CA LEU A 11 -4.11 2.40 -2.99
C LEU A 11 -3.59 2.00 -1.61
N ILE A 12 -3.62 0.71 -1.32
CA ILE A 12 -3.14 0.14 -0.05
C ILE A 12 -2.08 -0.90 -0.36
N THR A 13 -0.85 -0.72 0.13
CA THR A 13 0.19 -1.73 0.02
C THR A 13 0.07 -2.77 1.14
N GLY A 14 0.49 -4.00 0.87
CA GLY A 14 0.36 -5.09 1.84
C GLY A 14 -1.10 -5.50 2.06
N GLY A 15 -1.92 -5.44 1.02
CA GLY A 15 -3.36 -5.65 1.09
C GLY A 15 -3.82 -7.10 1.10
N ALA A 16 -2.91 -8.07 0.95
CA ALA A 16 -3.28 -9.50 0.91
C ALA A 16 -3.67 -10.09 2.27
N ALA A 17 -3.36 -9.42 3.37
CA ALA A 17 -3.62 -9.92 4.72
C ALA A 17 -3.65 -8.79 5.76
N GLY A 18 -4.02 -9.11 6.99
CA GLY A 18 -3.89 -8.27 8.17
C GLY A 18 -4.57 -6.90 8.07
N PHE A 19 -3.89 -5.88 8.55
CA PHE A 19 -4.40 -4.50 8.56
C PHE A 19 -4.64 -3.95 7.15
N GLY A 20 -3.82 -4.31 6.17
CA GLY A 20 -4.02 -3.90 4.78
C GLY A 20 -5.32 -4.42 4.19
N LYS A 21 -5.59 -5.72 4.37
CA LYS A 21 -6.88 -6.32 3.96
C LYS A 21 -8.05 -5.67 4.69
N GLY A 22 -7.95 -5.51 6.01
CA GLY A 22 -8.99 -4.86 6.81
C GLY A 22 -9.28 -3.43 6.38
N THR A 23 -8.24 -2.67 6.12
CA THR A 23 -8.35 -1.29 5.62
C THR A 23 -9.04 -1.26 4.25
N ALA A 24 -8.63 -2.13 3.33
CA ALA A 24 -9.23 -2.23 2.01
C ALA A 24 -10.73 -2.53 2.09
N ALA A 25 -11.12 -3.46 2.97
CA ALA A 25 -12.53 -3.80 3.19
C ALA A 25 -13.35 -2.61 3.68
N VAL A 26 -12.81 -1.85 4.64
CA VAL A 26 -13.51 -0.66 5.16
C VAL A 26 -13.63 0.43 4.11
N LEU A 27 -12.54 0.74 3.39
CA LEU A 27 -12.59 1.78 2.35
C LEU A 27 -13.55 1.42 1.21
N ALA A 28 -13.55 0.16 0.78
CA ALA A 28 -14.48 -0.31 -0.23
C ALA A 28 -15.93 -0.22 0.24
N ARG A 29 -16.19 -0.61 1.47
CA ARG A 29 -17.54 -0.51 2.08
C ARG A 29 -18.03 0.93 2.16
N GLU A 30 -17.13 1.89 2.30
CA GLU A 30 -17.47 3.32 2.34
C GLU A 30 -17.54 3.97 0.95
N GLY A 31 -17.44 3.19 -0.11
CA GLY A 31 -17.68 3.64 -1.48
C GLY A 31 -16.45 4.00 -2.29
N ALA A 32 -15.24 3.80 -1.75
CA ALA A 32 -14.00 4.06 -2.50
C ALA A 32 -13.79 3.05 -3.62
N THR A 33 -13.16 3.49 -4.70
CA THR A 33 -12.51 2.60 -5.66
C THR A 33 -11.15 2.19 -5.08
N VAL A 34 -10.99 0.92 -4.75
CA VAL A 34 -9.83 0.43 -4.00
C VAL A 34 -8.92 -0.42 -4.88
N TYR A 35 -7.63 -0.13 -4.78
CA TYR A 35 -6.54 -0.96 -5.28
C TYR A 35 -5.75 -1.47 -4.09
N ILE A 36 -5.42 -2.75 -4.10
CA ILE A 36 -4.44 -3.32 -3.17
C ILE A 36 -3.22 -3.78 -3.93
N SER A 37 -2.08 -3.77 -3.29
CA SER A 37 -0.86 -4.36 -3.81
C SER A 37 -0.20 -5.25 -2.77
N ASP A 38 0.47 -6.30 -3.22
CA ASP A 38 1.19 -7.22 -2.36
C ASP A 38 2.19 -8.05 -3.18
N ILE A 39 3.24 -8.52 -2.55
CA ILE A 39 4.17 -9.47 -3.15
C ILE A 39 3.54 -10.87 -3.26
N ASN A 40 2.58 -11.18 -2.39
CA ASN A 40 1.81 -12.42 -2.43
C ASN A 40 0.70 -12.34 -3.47
N LYS A 41 1.00 -12.77 -4.68
CA LYS A 41 0.07 -12.71 -5.82
C LYS A 41 -1.21 -13.48 -5.55
N GLU A 42 -1.10 -14.73 -5.13
CA GLU A 42 -2.26 -15.60 -4.88
C GLU A 42 -3.17 -15.02 -3.79
N GLY A 43 -2.58 -14.60 -2.66
CA GLY A 43 -3.33 -13.98 -1.58
C GLY A 43 -3.99 -12.66 -1.97
N GLY A 44 -3.29 -11.84 -2.73
CA GLY A 44 -3.80 -10.56 -3.21
C GLY A 44 -4.96 -10.71 -4.20
N GLU A 45 -4.85 -11.61 -5.15
CA GLU A 45 -5.92 -11.92 -6.10
C GLU A 45 -7.18 -12.44 -5.40
N LYS A 46 -6.99 -13.30 -4.39
CA LYS A 46 -8.11 -13.82 -3.59
C LYS A 46 -8.84 -12.71 -2.83
N VAL A 47 -8.11 -11.81 -2.19
CA VAL A 47 -8.71 -10.67 -1.49
C VAL A 47 -9.42 -9.73 -2.47
N ALA A 48 -8.83 -9.47 -3.63
CA ALA A 48 -9.43 -8.63 -4.64
C ALA A 48 -10.75 -9.20 -5.15
N GLU A 49 -10.82 -10.51 -5.38
CA GLU A 49 -12.05 -11.19 -5.77
C GLU A 49 -13.10 -11.14 -4.64
N GLU A 50 -12.70 -11.45 -3.41
CA GLU A 50 -13.58 -11.45 -2.24
C GLU A 50 -14.22 -10.08 -2.00
N LEU A 51 -13.46 -9.01 -2.15
CA LEU A 51 -13.92 -7.64 -1.88
C LEU A 51 -14.43 -6.88 -3.12
N GLY A 52 -14.29 -7.46 -4.30
CA GLY A 52 -14.67 -6.76 -5.55
C GLY A 52 -13.79 -5.55 -5.86
N ILE A 53 -12.49 -5.64 -5.56
CA ILE A 53 -11.49 -4.59 -5.76
C ILE A 53 -10.38 -5.05 -6.70
N LYS A 54 -9.42 -4.18 -6.99
CA LYS A 54 -8.32 -4.48 -7.92
C LYS A 54 -7.03 -4.79 -7.18
N PHE A 55 -6.20 -5.64 -7.79
CA PHE A 55 -4.92 -6.09 -7.24
C PHE A 55 -3.77 -5.83 -8.21
N PHE A 56 -2.62 -5.42 -7.64
CA PHE A 56 -1.32 -5.37 -8.31
C PHE A 56 -0.30 -6.24 -7.58
N GLU A 57 0.37 -7.11 -8.30
CA GLU A 57 1.58 -7.76 -7.76
C GLU A 57 2.67 -6.69 -7.61
N HIS A 58 3.24 -6.56 -6.42
CA HIS A 58 4.07 -5.42 -6.08
C HIS A 58 5.12 -5.76 -5.03
N ASP A 59 6.38 -5.67 -5.42
CA ASP A 59 7.48 -5.55 -4.48
C ASP A 59 7.69 -4.05 -4.19
N VAL A 60 7.36 -3.63 -2.98
CA VAL A 60 7.42 -2.21 -2.58
C VAL A 60 8.84 -1.65 -2.53
N THR A 61 9.87 -2.51 -2.63
CA THR A 61 11.28 -2.09 -2.71
C THR A 61 11.72 -1.76 -4.13
N ASP A 62 10.86 -1.99 -5.12
CA ASP A 62 11.13 -1.71 -6.53
C ASP A 62 10.50 -0.37 -6.96
N PRO A 63 11.31 0.68 -7.15
CA PRO A 63 10.79 1.99 -7.54
C PRO A 63 10.15 2.02 -8.93
N ASP A 64 10.62 1.19 -9.86
CA ASP A 64 10.04 1.13 -11.21
C ASP A 64 8.62 0.57 -11.16
N ARG A 65 8.40 -0.44 -10.33
CA ARG A 65 7.07 -1.01 -10.16
C ARG A 65 6.09 -0.03 -9.53
N TRP A 66 6.53 0.79 -8.58
CA TRP A 66 5.73 1.89 -8.06
C TRP A 66 5.26 2.83 -9.17
N GLN A 67 6.18 3.21 -10.03
CA GLN A 67 5.87 4.10 -11.17
C GLN A 67 4.81 3.49 -12.09
N GLU A 68 4.98 2.23 -12.46
CA GLU A 68 4.03 1.51 -13.31
C GLU A 68 2.62 1.47 -12.68
N ILE A 69 2.52 1.16 -11.40
CA ILE A 69 1.24 1.09 -10.68
C ILE A 69 0.55 2.45 -10.65
N ILE A 70 1.27 3.51 -10.31
CA ILE A 70 0.70 4.87 -10.29
C ILE A 70 0.25 5.31 -11.69
N GLU A 71 1.03 5.01 -12.73
CA GLU A 71 0.64 5.33 -14.12
C GLU A 71 -0.63 4.57 -14.53
N GLU A 72 -0.77 3.31 -14.12
CA GLU A 72 -1.95 2.52 -14.45
C GLU A 72 -3.21 3.05 -13.71
N ILE A 73 -3.08 3.41 -12.44
CA ILE A 73 -4.17 4.06 -11.70
C ILE A 73 -4.56 5.40 -12.35
N LYS A 74 -3.58 6.19 -12.74
CA LYS A 74 -3.80 7.45 -13.44
C LYS A 74 -4.54 7.25 -14.77
N ALA A 75 -4.16 6.25 -15.54
CA ALA A 75 -4.82 5.93 -16.81
C ALA A 75 -6.28 5.52 -16.62
N GLU A 76 -6.57 4.72 -15.59
CA GLU A 76 -7.92 4.20 -15.32
C GLU A 76 -8.83 5.20 -14.60
N GLN A 77 -8.31 5.89 -13.59
CA GLN A 77 -9.11 6.69 -12.65
C GLN A 77 -8.87 8.19 -12.75
N LYS A 78 -7.74 8.60 -13.31
CA LYS A 78 -7.30 10.00 -13.42
C LYS A 78 -7.10 10.71 -12.08
N GLN A 79 -7.14 9.97 -10.98
CA GLN A 79 -6.99 10.50 -9.63
C GLN A 79 -6.46 9.43 -8.67
N LEU A 80 -5.88 9.89 -7.59
CA LEU A 80 -5.56 9.10 -6.40
C LEU A 80 -5.75 10.00 -5.18
N ASN A 81 -6.59 9.58 -4.25
CA ASN A 81 -6.98 10.39 -3.10
C ASN A 81 -6.42 9.84 -1.78
N VAL A 82 -6.19 8.53 -1.71
CA VAL A 82 -5.71 7.88 -0.49
C VAL A 82 -4.56 6.95 -0.83
N LEU A 83 -3.43 7.12 -0.18
CA LEU A 83 -2.32 6.18 -0.20
C LEU A 83 -2.12 5.64 1.20
N VAL A 84 -2.20 4.33 1.36
CA VAL A 84 -1.90 3.65 2.63
C VAL A 84 -0.62 2.83 2.45
N ASN A 85 0.48 3.35 2.97
CA ASN A 85 1.76 2.65 3.06
C ASN A 85 1.69 1.69 4.24
N ASN A 86 1.18 0.48 3.99
CA ASN A 86 0.97 -0.54 5.02
C ASN A 86 1.95 -1.71 4.91
N ALA A 87 2.51 -1.98 3.72
CA ALA A 87 3.49 -3.04 3.56
C ALA A 87 4.68 -2.83 4.49
N GLY A 88 5.06 -3.87 5.19
CA GLY A 88 6.17 -3.86 6.12
C GLY A 88 6.53 -5.25 6.56
N ILE A 89 7.73 -5.41 7.08
CA ILE A 89 8.21 -6.65 7.69
C ILE A 89 8.69 -6.39 9.11
N GLY A 90 8.44 -7.35 9.99
CA GLY A 90 8.98 -7.35 11.34
C GLY A 90 10.29 -8.13 11.39
N TYR A 91 11.20 -7.71 12.25
CA TYR A 91 12.41 -8.42 12.59
C TYR A 91 12.57 -8.47 14.10
N MET A 92 12.79 -9.67 14.62
CA MET A 92 13.06 -9.86 16.05
C MET A 92 14.54 -10.20 16.24
N GLY A 93 15.23 -9.34 16.94
CA GLY A 93 16.63 -9.53 17.26
C GLY A 93 17.19 -8.38 18.10
N ASP A 94 18.30 -8.62 18.75
CA ASP A 94 19.04 -7.59 19.46
C ASP A 94 20.07 -6.92 18.55
N VAL A 95 20.69 -5.87 19.04
CA VAL A 95 21.69 -5.11 18.28
C VAL A 95 22.91 -5.96 17.90
N GLU A 96 23.37 -6.82 18.82
CA GLU A 96 24.55 -7.65 18.59
C GLU A 96 24.28 -8.78 17.59
N GLY A 97 23.09 -9.37 17.63
CA GLY A 97 22.70 -10.50 16.79
C GLY A 97 22.14 -10.10 15.43
N THR A 98 21.79 -8.83 15.22
CA THR A 98 21.24 -8.36 13.95
C THR A 98 22.32 -8.28 12.89
N THR A 99 22.12 -9.01 11.78
CA THR A 99 23.04 -8.95 10.63
C THR A 99 22.84 -7.68 9.82
N ASN A 100 23.87 -7.27 9.07
CA ASN A 100 23.74 -6.12 8.16
C ASN A 100 22.69 -6.38 7.08
N GLU A 101 22.60 -7.61 6.59
CA GLU A 101 21.59 -8.01 5.59
C GLU A 101 20.17 -7.89 6.13
N ALA A 102 19.93 -8.31 7.36
CA ALA A 102 18.61 -8.17 8.01
C ALA A 102 18.27 -6.68 8.23
N TRP A 103 19.22 -5.90 8.69
CA TRP A 103 19.08 -4.44 8.84
C TRP A 103 18.71 -3.77 7.52
N ASP A 104 19.46 -4.06 6.45
CA ASP A 104 19.22 -3.50 5.12
C ASP A 104 17.86 -3.89 4.57
N MET A 105 17.45 -5.15 4.75
CA MET A 105 16.15 -5.63 4.29
C MET A 105 15.00 -4.92 4.97
N VAL A 106 15.05 -4.78 6.29
CA VAL A 106 14.01 -4.07 7.06
C VAL A 106 13.92 -2.61 6.61
N HIS A 107 15.05 -1.94 6.42
CA HIS A 107 15.08 -0.56 5.93
C HIS A 107 14.50 -0.42 4.53
N LYS A 108 14.81 -1.33 3.63
CA LYS A 108 14.25 -1.31 2.27
C LYS A 108 12.74 -1.46 2.28
N VAL A 109 12.23 -2.41 3.03
CA VAL A 109 10.80 -2.69 3.05
C VAL A 109 10.03 -1.66 3.87
N ASP A 110 10.52 -1.25 5.03
CA ASP A 110 9.78 -0.42 5.98
C ASP A 110 10.00 1.09 5.78
N LEU A 111 11.12 1.50 5.19
CA LEU A 111 11.47 2.91 5.00
C LEU A 111 11.51 3.32 3.54
N ASP A 112 12.34 2.66 2.72
CA ASP A 112 12.50 3.04 1.31
C ASP A 112 11.18 2.92 0.56
N SER A 113 10.36 1.91 0.86
CA SER A 113 9.04 1.73 0.28
C SER A 113 8.10 2.91 0.53
N VAL A 114 8.15 3.49 1.72
CA VAL A 114 7.35 4.67 2.08
C VAL A 114 7.81 5.89 1.29
N PHE A 115 9.12 6.06 1.17
CA PHE A 115 9.69 7.12 0.34
C PHE A 115 9.24 7.00 -1.12
N TYR A 116 9.34 5.80 -1.71
CA TYR A 116 8.90 5.56 -3.07
C TYR A 116 7.40 5.79 -3.24
N GLY A 117 6.58 5.29 -2.32
CA GLY A 117 5.15 5.50 -2.35
C GLY A 117 4.77 6.97 -2.36
N CYS A 118 5.33 7.74 -1.46
CA CYS A 118 5.12 9.18 -1.42
C CYS A 118 5.64 9.88 -2.68
N LYS A 119 6.86 9.56 -3.09
CA LYS A 119 7.49 10.18 -4.26
C LYS A 119 6.66 10.02 -5.53
N TYR A 120 6.22 8.79 -5.82
CA TYR A 120 5.53 8.50 -7.07
C TYR A 120 4.02 8.79 -7.04
N ALA A 121 3.40 8.74 -5.86
CA ALA A 121 1.97 9.04 -5.73
C ALA A 121 1.64 10.54 -5.61
N LEU A 122 2.54 11.33 -5.01
CA LEU A 122 2.28 12.75 -4.72
C LEU A 122 1.87 13.59 -5.94
N PRO A 123 2.50 13.48 -7.11
CA PRO A 123 2.07 14.29 -8.26
C PRO A 123 0.61 14.04 -8.64
N LEU A 124 0.19 12.78 -8.72
CA LEU A 124 -1.20 12.44 -9.04
C LEU A 124 -2.15 12.87 -7.93
N MET A 125 -1.77 12.69 -6.67
CA MET A 125 -2.58 13.12 -5.52
C MET A 125 -2.75 14.64 -5.48
N ARG A 126 -1.71 15.39 -5.81
CA ARG A 126 -1.77 16.85 -5.90
C ARG A 126 -2.73 17.29 -7.00
N ASP A 127 -2.64 16.69 -8.17
CA ASP A 127 -3.52 16.96 -9.30
C ASP A 127 -4.98 16.59 -9.00
N SER A 128 -5.19 15.62 -8.13
CA SER A 128 -6.52 15.19 -7.67
C SER A 128 -7.21 16.21 -6.75
N GLY A 129 -6.47 17.16 -6.22
CA GLY A 129 -6.98 18.29 -5.43
C GLY A 129 -7.21 18.03 -3.94
N ASN A 130 -7.36 16.80 -3.53
CA ASN A 130 -7.40 16.39 -2.13
C ASN A 130 -6.78 15.02 -1.97
N GLY A 131 -6.03 14.85 -0.92
CA GLY A 131 -5.31 13.61 -0.70
C GLY A 131 -4.99 13.37 0.77
N SER A 132 -4.86 12.09 1.12
CA SER A 132 -4.45 11.64 2.44
C SER A 132 -3.44 10.52 2.29
N ILE A 133 -2.29 10.65 2.95
CA ILE A 133 -1.28 9.60 3.03
C ILE A 133 -1.25 9.07 4.45
N ILE A 134 -1.43 7.76 4.58
CA ILE A 134 -1.43 7.06 5.85
C ILE A 134 -0.24 6.11 5.84
N ILE A 135 0.57 6.14 6.89
CA ILE A 135 1.73 5.28 7.05
C ILE A 135 1.50 4.42 8.28
N PHE A 136 1.43 3.10 8.08
CA PHE A 136 1.47 2.14 9.18
C PHE A 136 2.89 1.68 9.39
N HIS A 137 3.32 1.72 10.64
CA HIS A 137 4.59 1.12 11.05
C HIS A 137 4.31 -0.24 11.68
N PRO A 138 5.02 -1.30 11.28
CA PRO A 138 4.90 -2.58 11.98
C PRO A 138 5.40 -2.40 13.41
N PHE A 139 4.47 -2.34 14.34
CA PHE A 139 4.80 -2.20 15.76
C PHE A 139 5.23 -3.57 16.28
N GLN A 140 6.47 -3.69 16.68
CA GLN A 140 6.88 -4.78 17.54
C GLN A 140 6.85 -4.28 18.99
N VAL A 141 5.97 -4.88 19.76
CA VAL A 141 6.05 -4.77 21.21
C VAL A 141 7.23 -5.63 21.64
N LEU A 142 8.25 -5.02 22.16
CA LEU A 142 9.35 -5.69 22.84
C LEU A 142 8.86 -6.34 24.13
#